data_f63e929034ab3d2706f46d9269d62983
#
_entry.id   f63e929034ab3d2706f46d9269d62983
#
_cell.length_a   1.000
_cell.length_b   1.000
_cell.length_c   1.000
_cell.angle_alpha   90.00
_cell.angle_beta   90.00
_cell.angle_gamma   90.00
#
_symmetry.space_group_name_H-M   'P 1'
#
loop_
_entity.id
_entity.type
_entity.pdbx_description
1 polymer ?
#
loop_
_entity_poly.entity_id
_entity_poly.type
_entity_poly.pdbx_seq_one_letter_code
_entity_poly.pdbx_strand_id
1 'polypeptide(L)'
;FTNHIEALTLLLQQGEYEEAKAYLATVTKIIAAHTTIMNTHNPLLDALLSKKYEEATRKGVMLYFDLPDLRAIPLEKTDLVMVVANLLNNAIDAAAQADPPEVYFRMRKTEEELLLSVRNRVREDLDLPDGQLPRSTKKEPGHGIGLWNVTDVLRKYQGEYAISCRDKWFRFTCSVPVHRI
;
A
#
# COMPACT_ATOMS: atom_id res chain seq x y z
N PHE A 1 10.89 15.86 -3.79
CA PHE A 1 12.07 15.97 -4.69
C PHE A 1 12.80 17.31 -4.49
N THR A 2 12.11 18.42 -4.41
CA THR A 2 12.68 19.76 -4.26
C THR A 2 13.64 19.85 -3.05
N ASN A 3 13.24 19.35 -1.90
CA ASN A 3 14.04 19.40 -0.67
C ASN A 3 15.36 18.60 -0.77
N HIS A 4 15.38 17.48 -1.52
CA HIS A 4 16.60 16.69 -1.71
C HIS A 4 17.61 17.42 -2.63
N ILE A 5 17.10 18.12 -3.65
CA ILE A 5 17.93 18.90 -4.56
C ILE A 5 18.51 20.12 -3.82
N GLU A 6 17.72 20.79 -3.00
CA GLU A 6 18.15 21.91 -2.16
C GLU A 6 19.24 21.49 -1.18
N ALA A 7 19.06 20.37 -0.47
CA ALA A 7 20.06 19.83 0.45
C ALA A 7 21.38 19.48 -0.26
N LEU A 8 21.31 18.81 -1.42
CA LEU A 8 22.48 18.51 -2.24
C LEU A 8 23.20 19.78 -2.71
N THR A 9 22.44 20.77 -3.17
CA THR A 9 23.00 22.05 -3.62
C THR A 9 23.73 22.75 -2.49
N LEU A 10 23.16 22.76 -1.29
CA LEU A 10 23.77 23.37 -0.11
C LEU A 10 25.10 22.69 0.28
N LEU A 11 25.11 21.34 0.32
CA LEU A 11 26.33 20.57 0.62
C LEU A 11 27.47 20.85 -0.41
N LEU A 12 27.10 20.90 -1.70
CA LEU A 12 28.07 21.22 -2.75
C LEU A 12 28.60 22.66 -2.67
N GLN A 13 27.73 23.63 -2.31
CA GLN A 13 28.14 25.02 -2.10
C GLN A 13 29.08 25.20 -0.90
N GLN A 14 28.90 24.36 0.14
CA GLN A 14 29.75 24.37 1.33
C GLN A 14 31.08 23.60 1.14
N GLY A 15 31.25 22.92 0.00
CA GLY A 15 32.47 22.13 -0.28
C GLY A 15 32.46 20.74 0.38
N GLU A 16 31.32 20.31 0.96
CA GLU A 16 31.17 19.04 1.66
C GLU A 16 30.88 17.89 0.67
N TYR A 17 31.86 17.61 -0.18
CA TYR A 17 31.70 16.67 -1.32
C TYR A 17 31.46 15.21 -0.89
N GLU A 18 32.10 14.76 0.19
CA GLU A 18 31.93 13.37 0.66
C GLU A 18 30.55 13.19 1.29
N GLU A 19 30.04 14.17 2.01
CA GLU A 19 28.67 14.16 2.54
C GLU A 19 27.63 14.24 1.42
N ALA A 20 27.86 15.07 0.41
CA ALA A 20 27.00 15.13 -0.77
C ALA A 20 26.96 13.80 -1.52
N LYS A 21 28.08 13.08 -1.66
CA LYS A 21 28.15 11.74 -2.25
C LYS A 21 27.37 10.70 -1.41
N ALA A 22 27.58 10.71 -0.08
CA ALA A 22 26.87 9.80 0.83
C ALA A 22 25.35 10.04 0.79
N TYR A 23 24.96 11.31 0.77
CA TYR A 23 23.54 11.70 0.66
C TYR A 23 22.95 11.29 -0.70
N LEU A 24 23.67 11.54 -1.80
CA LEU A 24 23.25 11.10 -3.13
C LEU A 24 23.09 9.57 -3.23
N ALA A 25 24.04 8.81 -2.65
CA ALA A 25 23.95 7.35 -2.60
C ALA A 25 22.72 6.87 -1.83
N THR A 26 22.36 7.57 -0.74
CA THR A 26 21.16 7.28 0.04
C THR A 26 19.89 7.57 -0.76
N VAL A 27 19.82 8.74 -1.40
CA VAL A 27 18.68 9.14 -2.25
C VAL A 27 18.56 8.19 -3.45
N THR A 28 19.68 7.81 -4.08
CA THR A 28 19.68 6.85 -5.20
C THR A 28 19.22 5.46 -4.76
N LYS A 29 19.61 4.98 -3.57
CA LYS A 29 19.10 3.72 -3.00
C LYS A 29 17.59 3.78 -2.76
N ILE A 30 17.09 4.90 -2.27
CA ILE A 30 15.65 5.11 -2.07
C ILE A 30 14.93 5.08 -3.41
N ILE A 31 15.42 5.78 -4.41
CA ILE A 31 14.84 5.79 -5.77
C ILE A 31 14.92 4.41 -6.42
N ALA A 32 16.08 3.74 -6.34
CA ALA A 32 16.25 2.38 -6.87
C ALA A 32 15.36 1.36 -6.16
N ALA A 33 15.20 1.47 -4.84
CA ALA A 33 14.27 0.65 -4.08
C ALA A 33 12.82 0.88 -4.54
N HIS A 34 12.43 2.12 -4.82
CA HIS A 34 11.10 2.45 -5.34
C HIS A 34 10.89 1.92 -6.76
N THR A 35 11.88 2.04 -7.63
CA THR A 35 11.83 1.50 -9.00
C THR A 35 11.79 -0.03 -8.99
N THR A 36 12.53 -0.68 -8.10
CA THR A 36 12.55 -2.15 -7.94
C THR A 36 11.26 -2.67 -7.29
N ILE A 37 10.68 -1.92 -6.36
CA ILE A 37 9.44 -2.29 -5.66
C ILE A 37 8.24 -2.28 -6.62
N MET A 38 8.23 -1.40 -7.62
CA MET A 38 7.12 -1.27 -8.57
C MET A 38 7.28 -2.10 -9.84
N ASN A 39 8.30 -2.93 -9.95
CA ASN A 39 8.44 -3.87 -11.05
C ASN A 39 7.89 -5.26 -10.67
N THR A 40 6.57 -5.36 -10.63
CA THR A 40 5.86 -6.61 -10.36
C THR A 40 5.71 -7.48 -11.61
N HIS A 41 6.22 -7.04 -12.77
CA HIS A 41 5.96 -7.61 -14.09
C HIS A 41 4.47 -7.61 -14.49
N ASN A 42 3.67 -6.79 -13.82
CA ASN A 42 2.28 -6.51 -14.16
C ASN A 42 2.12 -5.00 -14.39
N PRO A 43 2.17 -4.51 -15.65
CA PRO A 43 2.21 -3.07 -15.93
C PRO A 43 1.00 -2.29 -15.40
N LEU A 44 -0.18 -2.94 -15.34
CA LEU A 44 -1.38 -2.31 -14.83
C LEU A 44 -1.29 -2.07 -13.32
N LEU A 45 -0.79 -3.07 -12.59
CA LEU A 45 -0.57 -2.96 -11.16
C LEU A 45 0.55 -1.95 -10.85
N ASP A 46 1.64 -1.98 -11.61
CA ASP A 46 2.75 -1.03 -11.45
C ASP A 46 2.30 0.41 -11.62
N ALA A 47 1.46 0.68 -12.63
CA ALA A 47 0.87 2.01 -12.84
C ALA A 47 -0.06 2.43 -11.69
N LEU A 48 -0.89 1.52 -11.19
CA LEU A 48 -1.76 1.78 -10.04
C LEU A 48 -0.95 2.08 -8.77
N LEU A 49 0.06 1.26 -8.47
CA LEU A 49 0.90 1.42 -7.28
C LEU A 49 1.70 2.72 -7.32
N SER A 50 2.23 3.10 -8.50
CA SER A 50 2.91 4.38 -8.71
C SER A 50 1.99 5.56 -8.39
N LYS A 51 0.76 5.53 -8.92
CA LYS A 51 -0.25 6.55 -8.64
C LYS A 51 -0.61 6.63 -7.14
N LYS A 52 -0.74 5.47 -6.48
CA LYS A 52 -1.03 5.42 -5.03
C LYS A 52 0.13 5.92 -4.18
N TYR A 53 1.34 5.66 -4.60
CA TYR A 53 2.54 6.22 -3.96
C TYR A 53 2.59 7.75 -4.03
N GLU A 54 2.34 8.32 -5.21
CA GLU A 54 2.25 9.78 -5.38
C GLU A 54 1.13 10.40 -4.53
N GLU A 55 -0.03 9.74 -4.47
CA GLU A 55 -1.16 10.18 -3.66
C GLU A 55 -0.84 10.15 -2.16
N ALA A 56 -0.20 9.08 -1.66
CA ALA A 56 0.27 8.96 -0.30
C ALA A 56 1.28 10.07 0.04
N THR A 57 2.27 10.28 -0.83
CA THR A 57 3.29 11.34 -0.67
C THR A 57 2.66 12.72 -0.56
N ARG A 58 1.68 13.05 -1.40
CA ARG A 58 0.95 14.33 -1.32
C ARG A 58 0.19 14.51 -0.02
N LYS A 59 -0.27 13.43 0.60
CA LYS A 59 -0.95 13.42 1.90
C LYS A 59 0.01 13.32 3.09
N GLY A 60 1.32 13.31 2.86
CA GLY A 60 2.33 13.17 3.91
C GLY A 60 2.40 11.76 4.51
N VAL A 61 1.86 10.74 3.82
CA VAL A 61 1.82 9.36 4.28
C VAL A 61 3.03 8.58 3.76
N MET A 62 3.72 7.88 4.64
CA MET A 62 4.80 6.95 4.29
C MET A 62 4.18 5.62 3.86
N LEU A 63 4.30 5.29 2.57
CA LEU A 63 3.76 4.06 1.98
C LEU A 63 4.90 3.12 1.60
N TYR A 64 4.89 1.93 2.20
CA TYR A 64 5.88 0.88 1.99
C TYR A 64 5.27 -0.29 1.24
N PHE A 65 5.98 -0.79 0.23
CA PHE A 65 5.59 -1.95 -0.58
C PHE A 65 6.53 -3.13 -0.36
N ASP A 66 5.96 -4.34 -0.31
CA ASP A 66 6.67 -5.61 -0.31
C ASP A 66 5.94 -6.56 -1.28
N LEU A 67 6.44 -6.63 -2.50
CA LEU A 67 5.76 -7.21 -3.66
C LEU A 67 6.60 -8.31 -4.31
N PRO A 68 6.01 -9.45 -4.68
CA PRO A 68 6.66 -10.49 -5.46
C PRO A 68 6.53 -10.22 -6.97
N ASP A 69 7.04 -11.15 -7.77
CA ASP A 69 6.69 -11.24 -9.20
C ASP A 69 5.22 -11.64 -9.37
N LEU A 70 4.46 -10.80 -10.07
CA LEU A 70 3.01 -10.95 -10.26
C LEU A 70 2.59 -11.15 -11.72
N ARG A 71 3.48 -11.75 -12.53
CA ARG A 71 3.19 -12.05 -13.95
C ARG A 71 1.96 -12.92 -14.14
N ALA A 72 1.74 -13.87 -13.23
CA ALA A 72 0.58 -14.77 -13.27
C ALA A 72 -0.12 -14.72 -11.90
N ILE A 73 -1.28 -14.11 -11.83
CA ILE A 73 -2.11 -14.00 -10.63
C ILE A 73 -3.49 -14.61 -10.87
N PRO A 74 -4.11 -15.17 -9.82
CA PRO A 74 -5.39 -15.89 -9.95
C PRO A 74 -6.61 -14.96 -10.03
N LEU A 75 -6.41 -13.65 -10.21
CA LEU A 75 -7.48 -12.68 -10.36
C LEU A 75 -7.48 -12.06 -11.76
N GLU A 76 -8.66 -11.72 -12.25
CA GLU A 76 -8.81 -10.85 -13.41
C GLU A 76 -8.19 -9.47 -13.13
N LYS A 77 -7.65 -8.84 -14.16
CA LYS A 77 -6.93 -7.56 -14.02
C LYS A 77 -7.80 -6.46 -13.39
N THR A 78 -9.07 -6.41 -13.75
CA THR A 78 -10.04 -5.44 -13.21
C THR A 78 -10.32 -5.67 -11.73
N ASP A 79 -10.46 -6.91 -11.32
CA ASP A 79 -10.72 -7.29 -9.93
C ASP A 79 -9.49 -7.01 -9.05
N LEU A 80 -8.30 -7.33 -9.56
CA LEU A 80 -7.05 -6.99 -8.86
C LEU A 80 -6.92 -5.49 -8.63
N VAL A 81 -7.14 -4.67 -9.68
CA VAL A 81 -7.09 -3.21 -9.58
C VAL A 81 -8.12 -2.70 -8.58
N MET A 82 -9.35 -3.25 -8.60
CA MET A 82 -10.40 -2.86 -7.66
C MET A 82 -10.00 -3.17 -6.21
N VAL A 83 -9.51 -4.38 -5.93
CA VAL A 83 -9.07 -4.78 -4.59
C VAL A 83 -7.94 -3.90 -4.08
N VAL A 84 -6.86 -3.77 -4.87
CA VAL A 84 -5.67 -3.00 -4.47
C VAL A 84 -6.00 -1.52 -4.29
N ALA A 85 -6.76 -0.93 -5.22
CA ALA A 85 -7.14 0.48 -5.13
C ALA A 85 -7.99 0.78 -3.88
N ASN A 86 -9.00 -0.06 -3.57
CA ASN A 86 -9.84 0.14 -2.40
C ASN A 86 -9.07 -0.03 -1.09
N LEU A 87 -8.23 -1.06 -0.98
CA LEU A 87 -7.40 -1.28 0.20
C LEU A 87 -6.45 -0.12 0.45
N LEU A 88 -5.73 0.34 -0.59
CA LEU A 88 -4.78 1.44 -0.47
C LEU A 88 -5.47 2.79 -0.22
N ASN A 89 -6.62 3.07 -0.86
CA ASN A 89 -7.38 4.29 -0.58
C ASN A 89 -7.77 4.39 0.90
N ASN A 90 -8.35 3.31 1.44
CA ASN A 90 -8.75 3.27 2.84
C ASN A 90 -7.56 3.43 3.79
N ALA A 91 -6.45 2.74 3.49
CA ALA A 91 -5.25 2.78 4.31
C ALA A 91 -4.58 4.18 4.32
N ILE A 92 -4.44 4.80 3.14
CA ILE A 92 -3.83 6.13 3.00
C ILE A 92 -4.69 7.19 3.70
N ASP A 93 -6.02 7.15 3.50
CA ASP A 93 -6.93 8.10 4.12
C ASP A 93 -6.93 8.01 5.66
N ALA A 94 -6.88 6.79 6.20
CA ALA A 94 -6.82 6.58 7.64
C ALA A 94 -5.45 7.00 8.22
N ALA A 95 -4.35 6.62 7.55
CA ALA A 95 -3.00 6.95 8.00
C ALA A 95 -2.71 8.45 7.94
N ALA A 96 -3.29 9.18 6.99
CA ALA A 96 -3.15 10.63 6.90
C ALA A 96 -3.65 11.39 8.14
N GLN A 97 -4.44 10.75 8.99
CA GLN A 97 -4.97 11.31 10.24
C GLN A 97 -4.26 10.77 11.49
N ALA A 98 -3.25 9.90 11.31
CA ALA A 98 -2.49 9.28 12.38
C ALA A 98 -1.09 9.88 12.51
N ASP A 99 -0.45 9.61 13.64
CA ASP A 99 0.94 9.98 13.89
C ASP A 99 1.68 8.77 14.50
N PRO A 100 2.73 8.25 13.84
CA PRO A 100 3.22 8.56 12.50
C PRO A 100 2.26 8.07 11.38
N PRO A 101 2.21 8.77 10.20
CA PRO A 101 1.32 8.42 9.09
C PRO A 101 1.96 7.33 8.21
N GLU A 102 1.75 6.06 8.56
CA GLU A 102 2.41 4.92 7.93
C GLU A 102 1.42 3.91 7.35
N VAL A 103 1.74 3.40 6.15
CA VAL A 103 1.04 2.30 5.48
C VAL A 103 2.04 1.28 4.98
N TYR A 104 1.75 0.00 5.21
CA TYR A 104 2.50 -1.14 4.67
C TYR A 104 1.58 -1.99 3.81
N PHE A 105 1.93 -2.17 2.56
CA PHE A 105 1.22 -3.03 1.62
C PHE A 105 2.12 -4.17 1.17
N ARG A 106 1.66 -5.39 1.39
CA ARG A 106 2.40 -6.61 1.06
C ARG A 106 1.55 -7.55 0.23
N MET A 107 2.18 -8.15 -0.76
CA MET A 107 1.64 -9.30 -1.47
C MET A 107 2.61 -10.47 -1.37
N ARG A 108 2.07 -11.68 -1.36
CA ARG A 108 2.82 -12.94 -1.46
C ARG A 108 2.06 -13.86 -2.39
N LYS A 109 2.80 -14.57 -3.21
CA LYS A 109 2.24 -15.58 -4.10
C LYS A 109 2.92 -16.90 -3.84
N THR A 110 2.14 -17.92 -3.58
CA THR A 110 2.56 -19.31 -3.46
C THR A 110 1.99 -20.12 -4.63
N GLU A 111 2.23 -21.42 -4.64
CA GLU A 111 1.59 -22.34 -5.60
C GLU A 111 0.10 -22.51 -5.32
N GLU A 112 -0.35 -22.26 -4.08
CA GLU A 112 -1.71 -22.55 -3.61
C GLU A 112 -2.58 -21.30 -3.53
N GLU A 113 -1.97 -20.14 -3.20
CA GLU A 113 -2.73 -18.92 -2.93
C GLU A 113 -1.96 -17.63 -3.24
N LEU A 114 -2.72 -16.56 -3.46
CA LEU A 114 -2.27 -15.18 -3.45
C LEU A 114 -2.71 -14.53 -2.14
N LEU A 115 -1.75 -14.05 -1.36
CA LEU A 115 -1.97 -13.33 -0.11
C LEU A 115 -1.76 -11.84 -0.33
N LEU A 116 -2.71 -11.03 0.15
CA LEU A 116 -2.58 -9.59 0.24
C LEU A 116 -2.73 -9.16 1.70
N SER A 117 -1.89 -8.23 2.14
CA SER A 117 -1.99 -7.63 3.46
C SER A 117 -1.74 -6.14 3.36
N VAL A 118 -2.64 -5.35 3.93
CA VAL A 118 -2.43 -3.93 4.18
C VAL A 118 -2.54 -3.68 5.67
N ARG A 119 -1.60 -2.93 6.21
CA ARG A 119 -1.68 -2.39 7.57
C ARG A 119 -1.38 -0.90 7.54
N ASN A 120 -2.12 -0.16 8.31
CA ASN A 120 -1.95 1.28 8.40
C ASN A 120 -2.12 1.76 9.82
N ARG A 121 -1.49 2.88 10.15
CA ARG A 121 -1.76 3.59 11.38
C ARG A 121 -3.18 4.16 11.38
N VAL A 122 -3.80 4.17 12.55
CA VAL A 122 -5.06 4.85 12.83
C VAL A 122 -4.89 5.77 14.02
N ARG A 123 -5.73 6.77 14.10
CA ARG A 123 -5.70 7.74 15.22
C ARG A 123 -6.03 7.09 16.56
N GLU A 124 -7.01 6.19 16.54
CA GLU A 124 -7.51 5.46 17.71
C GLU A 124 -7.84 4.02 17.28
N ASP A 125 -7.76 3.09 18.23
CA ASP A 125 -8.17 1.72 17.97
C ASP A 125 -9.66 1.66 17.64
N LEU A 126 -10.00 0.86 16.63
CA LEU A 126 -11.37 0.63 16.25
C LEU A 126 -11.91 -0.56 17.05
N ASP A 127 -13.10 -0.40 17.61
CA ASP A 127 -13.86 -1.52 18.15
C ASP A 127 -14.44 -2.32 16.98
N LEU A 128 -13.80 -3.44 16.69
CA LEU A 128 -14.18 -4.34 15.61
C LEU A 128 -14.77 -5.60 16.22
N PRO A 129 -16.09 -5.79 16.11
CA PRO A 129 -16.70 -7.08 16.42
C PRO A 129 -16.08 -8.16 15.53
N ASP A 130 -15.81 -9.33 16.10
CA ASP A 130 -15.12 -10.42 15.41
C ASP A 130 -15.70 -10.69 14.01
N GLY A 131 -14.83 -10.56 12.99
CA GLY A 131 -15.16 -10.86 11.59
C GLY A 131 -16.03 -9.83 10.87
N GLN A 132 -16.37 -8.68 11.48
CA GLN A 132 -17.18 -7.65 10.85
C GLN A 132 -16.33 -6.54 10.25
N LEU A 133 -16.75 -6.05 9.08
CA LEU A 133 -16.15 -4.87 8.47
C LEU A 133 -16.42 -3.62 9.33
N PRO A 134 -15.44 -2.71 9.47
CA PRO A 134 -15.66 -1.45 10.18
C PRO A 134 -16.78 -0.66 9.51
N ARG A 135 -17.63 -0.05 10.32
CA ARG A 135 -18.63 0.89 9.80
C ARG A 135 -17.93 2.09 9.19
N SER A 136 -18.43 2.55 8.04
CA SER A 136 -17.89 3.75 7.41
C SER A 136 -18.05 4.97 8.35
N THR A 137 -16.95 5.64 8.64
CA THR A 137 -16.94 6.91 9.37
C THR A 137 -17.10 8.13 8.45
N LYS A 138 -17.04 7.93 7.13
CA LYS A 138 -17.16 8.99 6.13
C LYS A 138 -18.63 9.28 5.87
N LYS A 139 -19.02 10.56 6.07
CA LYS A 139 -20.41 11.04 5.94
C LYS A 139 -20.89 11.30 4.50
N GLU A 140 -20.03 11.10 3.50
CA GLU A 140 -20.38 11.37 2.11
C GLU A 140 -21.08 10.18 1.44
N PRO A 141 -22.08 10.41 0.58
CA PRO A 141 -22.73 9.36 -0.21
C PRO A 141 -21.69 8.64 -1.10
N GLY A 142 -21.58 7.31 -1.00
CA GLY A 142 -20.62 6.50 -1.76
C GLY A 142 -19.33 6.14 -1.01
N HIS A 143 -19.07 6.68 0.18
CA HIS A 143 -17.98 6.27 1.05
C HIS A 143 -18.43 5.15 2.01
N GLY A 144 -17.59 4.13 2.17
CA GLY A 144 -17.89 2.91 2.95
C GLY A 144 -18.08 1.67 2.09
N ILE A 145 -18.21 1.84 0.77
CA ILE A 145 -18.40 0.73 -0.19
C ILE A 145 -17.07 0.01 -0.50
N GLY A 146 -15.92 0.67 -0.25
CA GLY A 146 -14.62 0.15 -0.69
C GLY A 146 -14.27 -1.24 -0.15
N LEU A 147 -14.44 -1.48 1.16
CA LEU A 147 -14.17 -2.81 1.74
C LEU A 147 -15.25 -3.83 1.36
N TRP A 148 -16.50 -3.40 1.17
CA TRP A 148 -17.55 -4.26 0.63
C TRP A 148 -17.22 -4.74 -0.78
N ASN A 149 -16.77 -3.85 -1.66
CA ASN A 149 -16.33 -4.23 -3.00
C ASN A 149 -15.19 -5.25 -2.94
N VAL A 150 -14.24 -5.08 -2.00
CA VAL A 150 -13.16 -6.05 -1.78
C VAL A 150 -13.73 -7.41 -1.39
N THR A 151 -14.64 -7.47 -0.43
CA THR A 151 -15.24 -8.76 0.01
C THR A 151 -16.08 -9.42 -1.07
N ASP A 152 -16.75 -8.65 -1.92
CA ASP A 152 -17.51 -9.20 -3.05
C ASP A 152 -16.58 -9.84 -4.10
N VAL A 153 -15.44 -9.18 -4.40
CA VAL A 153 -14.42 -9.79 -5.25
C VAL A 153 -13.86 -11.05 -4.61
N LEU A 154 -13.48 -11.01 -3.32
CA LEU A 154 -12.97 -12.20 -2.64
C LEU A 154 -13.95 -13.36 -2.71
N ARG A 155 -15.24 -13.12 -2.50
CA ARG A 155 -16.29 -14.13 -2.61
C ARG A 155 -16.35 -14.76 -4.01
N LYS A 156 -16.18 -13.96 -5.08
CA LYS A 156 -16.13 -14.46 -6.47
C LYS A 156 -15.03 -15.51 -6.66
N TYR A 157 -13.89 -15.34 -5.96
CA TYR A 157 -12.73 -16.22 -6.05
C TYR A 157 -12.60 -17.20 -4.89
N GLN A 158 -13.64 -17.37 -4.06
CA GLN A 158 -13.62 -18.22 -2.88
C GLN A 158 -12.49 -17.85 -1.89
N GLY A 159 -12.13 -16.57 -1.89
CA GLY A 159 -11.12 -16.02 -1.00
C GLY A 159 -11.65 -15.74 0.39
N GLU A 160 -10.73 -15.67 1.34
CA GLU A 160 -11.00 -15.36 2.74
C GLU A 160 -10.35 -14.05 3.15
N TYR A 161 -10.81 -13.44 4.23
CA TYR A 161 -10.20 -12.25 4.80
C TYR A 161 -10.25 -12.24 6.32
N ALA A 162 -9.33 -11.51 6.91
CA ALA A 162 -9.30 -11.22 8.34
C ALA A 162 -8.99 -9.74 8.57
N ILE A 163 -9.56 -9.18 9.63
CA ILE A 163 -9.37 -7.79 10.05
C ILE A 163 -8.98 -7.77 11.52
N SER A 164 -8.06 -6.89 11.86
CA SER A 164 -7.71 -6.60 13.25
C SER A 164 -7.33 -5.12 13.42
N CYS A 165 -7.57 -4.59 14.62
CA CYS A 165 -7.10 -3.27 15.02
C CYS A 165 -6.57 -3.37 16.44
N ARG A 166 -5.25 -3.13 16.63
CA ARG A 166 -4.58 -3.15 17.94
C ARG A 166 -3.39 -2.20 17.92
N ASP A 167 -3.13 -1.53 19.02
CA ASP A 167 -1.99 -0.64 19.20
C ASP A 167 -1.91 0.45 18.13
N LYS A 168 -3.07 0.97 17.72
CA LYS A 168 -3.23 1.94 16.63
C LYS A 168 -2.75 1.44 15.26
N TRP A 169 -2.80 0.13 15.06
CA TRP A 169 -2.58 -0.52 13.78
C TRP A 169 -3.85 -1.24 13.32
N PHE A 170 -4.45 -0.73 12.25
CA PHE A 170 -5.45 -1.46 11.49
C PHE A 170 -4.76 -2.39 10.50
N ARG A 171 -5.23 -3.62 10.40
CA ARG A 171 -4.75 -4.61 9.44
C ARG A 171 -5.92 -5.29 8.75
N PHE A 172 -5.84 -5.34 7.43
CA PHE A 172 -6.68 -6.19 6.58
C PHE A 172 -5.77 -7.18 5.86
N THR A 173 -6.10 -8.46 5.94
CA THR A 173 -5.39 -9.52 5.21
C THR A 173 -6.42 -10.35 4.46
N CYS A 174 -6.11 -10.73 3.23
CA CYS A 174 -6.95 -11.65 2.46
C CYS A 174 -6.10 -12.65 1.68
N SER A 175 -6.72 -13.78 1.39
CA SER A 175 -6.15 -14.82 0.53
C SER A 175 -7.12 -15.16 -0.61
N VAL A 176 -6.55 -15.48 -1.76
CA VAL A 176 -7.30 -15.96 -2.93
C VAL A 176 -6.64 -17.24 -3.41
N PRO A 177 -7.36 -18.37 -3.45
CA PRO A 177 -6.83 -19.63 -3.94
C PRO A 177 -6.37 -19.55 -5.39
N VAL A 178 -5.22 -20.15 -5.70
CA VAL A 178 -4.78 -20.38 -7.07
C VAL A 178 -5.40 -21.70 -7.53
N HIS A 179 -6.52 -21.63 -8.26
CA HIS A 179 -7.07 -22.83 -8.88
C HIS A 179 -6.12 -23.27 -9.99
N ARG A 180 -5.52 -24.46 -9.83
CA ARG A 180 -4.88 -25.14 -10.94
C ARG A 180 -6.00 -25.59 -11.90
N ILE A 181 -6.09 -24.95 -13.08
CA ILE A 181 -6.91 -25.40 -14.20
C ILE A 181 -6.24 -26.65 -14.79
#